data_6a14cb6ad17c95bd842305a4e9b3307e
#
_entry.id   6a14cb6ad17c95bd842305a4e9b3307e
#
_cell.length_a   1.000
_cell.length_b   1.000
_cell.length_c   1.000
_cell.angle_alpha   90.00
_cell.angle_beta   90.00
_cell.angle_gamma   90.00
#
_symmetry.space_group_name_H-M   'P 1'
#
loop_
_entity.id
_entity.type
_entity.pdbx_description
1 polymer ?
#
loop_
_entity_poly.entity_id
_entity_poly.type
_entity_poly.pdbx_seq_one_letter_code
_entity_poly.pdbx_strand_id
1 'polypeptide(L)'
;MLRILAVADEVDESLGGEALAQLRPDLVLSAGDLPFDYLEYLVTVLNVPLLYVPGNHDPGLRERREELAWPPSIQLKDASDPVGPLGCTNVDERIEDVTGIRVAGLGGSLRYREGPNQYTQKEMRRRARRLRRRATAWGLRGRRGVDVLLTHAPPLGVGDEDDPAHRGFEALLELIDRLSPKLLVHGHIHPYGEAKPDRRLGTTTVVNVVPFRLLEVEP
;
A
#
# COMPACT_ATOMS: atom_id res chain seq x y z
N MET A 1 -15.30 -11.49 10.33
CA MET A 1 -14.84 -10.57 9.28
C MET A 1 -13.82 -9.64 9.88
N LEU A 2 -12.73 -9.37 9.18
CA LEU A 2 -11.69 -8.43 9.58
C LEU A 2 -12.03 -7.05 9.02
N ARG A 3 -12.01 -6.01 9.87
CA ARG A 3 -12.26 -4.62 9.46
C ARG A 3 -10.94 -3.93 9.16
N ILE A 4 -10.82 -3.38 7.95
CA ILE A 4 -9.60 -2.73 7.46
C ILE A 4 -9.92 -1.26 7.21
N LEU A 5 -9.20 -0.36 7.85
CA LEU A 5 -9.17 1.04 7.46
C LEU A 5 -8.09 1.18 6.36
N ALA A 6 -8.50 1.47 5.14
CA ALA A 6 -7.58 1.73 4.04
C ALA A 6 -7.55 3.22 3.72
N VAL A 7 -6.35 3.80 3.60
CA VAL A 7 -6.10 5.24 3.39
C VAL A 7 -5.11 5.47 2.26
N ALA A 8 -5.24 6.57 1.52
CA ALA A 8 -4.30 6.96 0.48
C ALA A 8 -4.41 8.44 0.10
N ASP A 9 -3.32 9.02 -0.35
CA ASP A 9 -3.16 10.29 -1.09
C ASP A 9 -3.59 11.55 -0.35
N GLU A 10 -4.73 11.53 0.33
CA GLU A 10 -5.29 12.72 0.98
C GLU A 10 -5.51 12.47 2.47
N VAL A 11 -5.09 13.41 3.29
CA VAL A 11 -5.44 13.42 4.72
C VAL A 11 -6.90 13.85 4.86
N ASP A 12 -7.73 12.96 5.40
CA ASP A 12 -9.13 13.30 5.67
C ASP A 12 -9.27 13.76 7.13
N GLU A 13 -9.66 15.03 7.31
CA GLU A 13 -9.82 15.65 8.63
C GLU A 13 -10.92 14.99 9.48
N SER A 14 -11.87 14.29 8.84
CA SER A 14 -12.90 13.55 9.56
C SER A 14 -12.35 12.32 10.31
N LEU A 15 -11.16 11.83 9.92
CA LEU A 15 -10.40 10.79 10.61
C LEU A 15 -9.58 11.36 11.79
N GLY A 16 -10.17 12.25 12.56
CA GLY A 16 -9.56 12.88 13.73
C GLY A 16 -10.19 12.44 15.07
N GLY A 17 -9.37 12.37 16.12
CA GLY A 17 -9.83 12.22 17.50
C GLY A 17 -10.75 11.02 17.72
N GLU A 18 -11.91 11.27 18.37
CA GLU A 18 -12.89 10.23 18.72
C GLU A 18 -13.51 9.53 17.52
N ALA A 19 -13.72 10.22 16.40
CA ALA A 19 -14.30 9.63 15.19
C ALA A 19 -13.42 8.51 14.65
N LEU A 20 -12.10 8.70 14.60
CA LEU A 20 -11.15 7.67 14.22
C LEU A 20 -11.21 6.46 15.16
N ALA A 21 -11.22 6.69 16.48
CA ALA A 21 -11.27 5.61 17.48
C ALA A 21 -12.58 4.80 17.40
N GLN A 22 -13.69 5.43 16.99
CA GLN A 22 -14.98 4.74 16.81
C GLN A 22 -15.01 3.79 15.62
N LEU A 23 -14.14 3.94 14.63
CA LEU A 23 -14.07 3.02 13.50
C LEU A 23 -13.66 1.60 13.88
N ARG A 24 -12.86 1.45 14.95
CA ARG A 24 -12.39 0.16 15.48
C ARG A 24 -11.92 -0.80 14.39
N PRO A 25 -10.98 -0.43 13.53
CA PRO A 25 -10.42 -1.36 12.57
C PRO A 25 -9.51 -2.38 13.30
N ASP A 26 -9.32 -3.53 12.68
CA ASP A 26 -8.36 -4.55 13.12
C ASP A 26 -6.99 -4.36 12.46
N LEU A 27 -6.94 -3.63 11.35
CA LEU A 27 -5.76 -3.37 10.52
C LEU A 27 -5.90 -2.05 9.78
N VAL A 28 -4.80 -1.32 9.62
CA VAL A 28 -4.72 -0.18 8.71
C VAL A 28 -3.85 -0.54 7.50
N LEU A 29 -4.31 -0.20 6.29
CA LEU A 29 -3.56 -0.29 5.05
C LEU A 29 -3.38 1.12 4.46
N SER A 30 -2.14 1.54 4.20
CA SER A 30 -1.87 2.78 3.48
C SER A 30 -1.35 2.47 2.09
N ALA A 31 -2.06 2.97 1.08
CA ALA A 31 -1.68 2.80 -0.31
C ALA A 31 -0.72 3.90 -0.82
N GLY A 32 -0.10 4.68 0.08
CA GLY A 32 0.95 5.65 -0.24
C GLY A 32 0.47 7.09 -0.36
N ASP A 33 1.42 7.98 -0.58
CA ASP A 33 1.27 9.43 -0.76
C ASP A 33 0.56 10.13 0.42
N LEU A 34 0.88 9.68 1.64
CA LEU A 34 0.44 10.29 2.87
C LEU A 34 1.64 10.74 3.73
N PRO A 35 1.54 11.89 4.42
CA PRO A 35 2.56 12.31 5.36
C PRO A 35 2.88 11.21 6.38
N PHE A 36 4.16 10.97 6.67
CA PHE A 36 4.55 9.91 7.60
C PHE A 36 4.08 10.17 9.02
N ASP A 37 4.04 11.41 9.46
CA ASP A 37 3.47 11.81 10.75
C ASP A 37 1.96 11.50 10.85
N TYR A 38 1.22 11.57 9.75
CA TYR A 38 -0.17 11.12 9.72
C TYR A 38 -0.29 9.60 9.90
N LEU A 39 0.57 8.81 9.27
CA LEU A 39 0.59 7.35 9.48
C LEU A 39 0.98 7.00 10.92
N GLU A 40 1.95 7.72 11.50
CA GLU A 40 2.35 7.59 12.91
C GLU A 40 1.22 7.98 13.87
N TYR A 41 0.43 9.00 13.54
CA TYR A 41 -0.77 9.36 14.25
C TYR A 41 -1.82 8.24 14.21
N LEU A 42 -2.13 7.69 13.02
CA LEU A 42 -3.11 6.61 12.87
C LEU A 42 -2.73 5.37 13.70
N VAL A 43 -1.48 4.92 13.62
CA VAL A 43 -1.03 3.74 14.38
C VAL A 43 -1.05 4.00 15.89
N THR A 44 -0.75 5.22 16.32
CA THR A 44 -0.75 5.60 17.73
C THR A 44 -2.17 5.64 18.31
N VAL A 45 -3.11 6.23 17.59
CA VAL A 45 -4.51 6.37 18.06
C VAL A 45 -5.26 5.05 18.03
N LEU A 46 -5.09 4.30 16.94
CA LEU A 46 -5.83 3.04 16.75
C LEU A 46 -5.21 1.85 17.48
N ASN A 47 -3.90 1.91 17.75
CA ASN A 47 -3.13 0.82 18.38
C ASN A 47 -3.35 -0.56 17.70
N VAL A 48 -3.39 -0.56 16.38
CA VAL A 48 -3.48 -1.76 15.53
C VAL A 48 -2.32 -1.78 14.51
N PRO A 49 -1.99 -2.92 13.92
CA PRO A 49 -0.97 -2.97 12.86
C PRO A 49 -1.30 -2.01 11.72
N LEU A 50 -0.27 -1.33 11.20
CA LEU A 50 -0.36 -0.52 9.99
C LEU A 50 0.66 -1.01 8.98
N LEU A 51 0.18 -1.46 7.81
CA LEU A 51 1.00 -1.82 6.67
C LEU A 51 0.90 -0.74 5.60
N TYR A 52 2.02 -0.40 4.94
CA TYR A 52 2.01 0.59 3.89
C TYR A 52 2.88 0.20 2.70
N VAL A 53 2.58 0.77 1.55
CA VAL A 53 3.47 0.84 0.38
C VAL A 53 3.73 2.31 0.06
N PRO A 54 4.92 2.68 -0.45
CA PRO A 54 5.19 4.05 -0.84
C PRO A 54 4.42 4.43 -2.11
N GLY A 55 3.93 5.66 -2.17
CA GLY A 55 3.46 6.31 -3.39
C GLY A 55 4.57 7.09 -4.09
N ASN A 56 4.24 7.77 -5.19
CA ASN A 56 5.23 8.49 -6.00
C ASN A 56 5.58 9.88 -5.46
N HIS A 57 4.83 10.38 -4.49
CA HIS A 57 5.13 11.62 -3.77
C HIS A 57 5.79 11.35 -2.41
N ASP A 58 5.84 10.10 -1.97
CA ASP A 58 6.53 9.74 -0.76
C ASP A 58 8.05 9.95 -0.91
N PRO A 59 8.72 10.43 0.14
CA PRO A 59 10.17 10.59 0.12
C PRO A 59 10.84 9.24 -0.14
N GLY A 60 11.95 9.26 -0.86
CA GLY A 60 12.83 8.10 -0.93
C GLY A 60 13.29 7.73 0.47
N LEU A 61 13.19 6.47 0.85
CA LEU A 61 13.53 6.00 2.20
C LEU A 61 14.97 6.38 2.61
N ARG A 62 15.85 6.60 1.65
CA ARG A 62 17.22 7.07 1.87
C ARG A 62 17.28 8.52 2.37
N GLU A 63 16.43 9.39 1.82
CA GLU A 63 16.36 10.80 2.19
C GLU A 63 15.86 10.98 3.62
N ARG A 64 14.81 10.26 4.00
CA ARG A 64 14.30 10.32 5.38
C ARG A 64 15.31 9.81 6.41
N ARG A 65 16.17 8.89 6.05
CA ARG A 65 17.25 8.43 6.92
C ARG A 65 18.26 9.53 7.22
N GLU A 66 18.56 10.39 6.24
CA GLU A 66 19.44 11.55 6.43
C GLU A 66 18.81 12.58 7.37
N GLU A 67 17.49 12.83 7.24
CA GLU A 67 16.75 13.74 8.11
C GLU A 67 16.70 13.25 9.57
N LEU A 68 16.53 11.96 9.80
CA LEU A 68 16.51 11.37 11.14
C LEU A 68 17.89 11.15 11.77
N ALA A 69 18.97 11.33 11.03
CA ALA A 69 20.35 11.17 11.52
C ALA A 69 20.83 12.33 12.41
N TRP A 70 20.00 13.30 12.75
CA TRP A 70 20.31 14.40 13.65
C TRP A 70 19.62 14.24 15.02
N PRO A 71 20.35 14.32 16.16
CA PRO A 71 21.81 14.54 16.33
C PRO A 71 22.65 13.26 16.16
N PRO A 72 23.94 13.38 15.85
CA PRO A 72 24.84 12.24 15.56
C PRO A 72 25.02 11.23 16.71
N SER A 73 24.52 11.54 17.90
CA SER A 73 24.63 10.71 19.09
C SER A 73 23.59 9.59 19.19
N ILE A 74 22.57 9.58 18.36
CA ILE A 74 21.63 8.46 18.26
C ILE A 74 22.15 7.49 17.20
N GLN A 75 23.01 6.57 17.60
CA GLN A 75 23.34 5.41 16.77
C GLN A 75 22.10 4.51 16.72
N LEU A 76 21.35 4.62 15.63
CA LEU A 76 20.34 3.61 15.29
C LEU A 76 21.07 2.29 15.11
N LYS A 77 20.69 1.29 15.88
CA LYS A 77 21.43 0.03 16.06
C LYS A 77 21.60 -0.82 14.79
N ASP A 78 20.90 -0.51 13.71
CA ASP A 78 21.11 -1.11 12.40
C ASP A 78 20.99 -0.05 11.29
N ALA A 79 22.17 0.43 10.91
CA ALA A 79 22.30 1.44 9.84
C ALA A 79 21.95 0.91 8.43
N SER A 80 21.44 -0.31 8.30
CA SER A 80 21.11 -0.97 7.04
C SER A 80 19.64 -0.87 6.64
N ASP A 81 18.72 -0.59 7.58
CA ASP A 81 17.29 -0.55 7.25
C ASP A 81 16.80 0.84 6.86
N PRO A 82 16.05 0.94 5.77
CA PRO A 82 15.45 2.21 5.35
C PRO A 82 14.40 2.65 6.38
N VAL A 83 14.51 3.91 6.82
CA VAL A 83 13.59 4.49 7.82
C VAL A 83 12.30 4.91 7.12
N GLY A 84 11.19 4.32 7.53
CA GLY A 84 9.83 4.73 7.19
C GLY A 84 9.10 5.38 8.37
N PRO A 85 7.78 5.53 8.31
CA PRO A 85 6.97 6.02 9.43
C PRO A 85 7.09 5.08 10.63
N LEU A 86 7.26 5.65 11.82
CA LEU A 86 7.47 4.87 13.04
C LEU A 86 6.21 4.07 13.41
N GLY A 87 6.40 2.83 13.84
CA GLY A 87 5.30 1.93 14.19
C GLY A 87 4.58 1.31 12.98
N CYS A 88 4.96 1.65 11.76
CA CYS A 88 4.37 1.15 10.52
C CYS A 88 5.30 0.15 9.82
N THR A 89 4.72 -0.82 9.13
CA THR A 89 5.46 -1.85 8.39
C THR A 89 5.41 -1.60 6.89
N ASN A 90 6.57 -1.39 6.27
CA ASN A 90 6.68 -1.30 4.82
C ASN A 90 6.56 -2.69 4.19
N VAL A 91 5.53 -2.89 3.38
CA VAL A 91 5.28 -4.16 2.67
C VAL A 91 5.64 -4.10 1.19
N ASP A 92 6.30 -3.03 0.73
CA ASP A 92 6.71 -2.92 -0.67
C ASP A 92 7.65 -4.07 -1.08
N GLU A 93 7.27 -4.79 -2.14
CA GLU A 93 7.89 -6.05 -2.59
C GLU A 93 7.94 -7.15 -1.51
N ARG A 94 7.11 -7.09 -0.47
CA ARG A 94 7.06 -8.03 0.66
C ARG A 94 5.68 -8.65 0.80
N ILE A 95 5.61 -9.64 1.66
CA ILE A 95 4.37 -10.32 2.05
C ILE A 95 4.38 -10.43 3.57
N GLU A 96 3.33 -9.93 4.19
CA GLU A 96 3.14 -9.98 5.64
C GLU A 96 1.88 -10.79 5.98
N ASP A 97 2.00 -11.59 7.03
CA ASP A 97 0.88 -12.34 7.61
C ASP A 97 0.45 -11.60 8.89
N VAL A 98 -0.69 -10.96 8.84
CA VAL A 98 -1.14 -10.06 9.91
C VAL A 98 -2.63 -10.28 10.18
N THR A 99 -3.02 -10.36 11.43
CA THR A 99 -4.43 -10.51 11.87
C THR A 99 -5.21 -11.63 11.16
N GLY A 100 -4.50 -12.67 10.69
CA GLY A 100 -5.08 -13.83 10.01
C GLY A 100 -5.30 -13.68 8.50
N ILE A 101 -4.91 -12.55 7.90
CA ILE A 101 -4.85 -12.35 6.44
C ILE A 101 -3.42 -12.17 5.96
N ARG A 102 -3.21 -12.38 4.67
CA ARG A 102 -1.92 -12.18 4.01
C ARG A 102 -1.97 -11.03 3.05
N VAL A 103 -1.15 -10.01 3.32
CA VAL A 103 -1.03 -8.80 2.51
C VAL A 103 0.28 -8.85 1.73
N ALA A 104 0.20 -8.70 0.41
CA ALA A 104 1.35 -8.51 -0.47
C ALA A 104 1.38 -7.06 -0.96
N GLY A 105 2.54 -6.40 -0.95
CA GLY A 105 2.64 -4.99 -1.30
C GLY A 105 3.48 -4.72 -2.55
N LEU A 106 3.08 -3.69 -3.32
CA LEU A 106 3.81 -3.20 -4.49
C LEU A 106 3.53 -1.70 -4.72
N GLY A 107 4.41 -0.85 -4.19
CA GLY A 107 4.26 0.60 -4.24
C GLY A 107 4.72 1.25 -5.54
N GLY A 108 4.45 2.55 -5.64
CA GLY A 108 4.88 3.45 -6.71
C GLY A 108 3.93 3.53 -7.90
N SER A 109 4.20 4.50 -8.79
CA SER A 109 3.41 4.79 -9.98
C SER A 109 4.21 4.62 -11.27
N LEU A 110 3.51 4.71 -12.41
CA LEU A 110 4.17 4.78 -13.72
C LEU A 110 5.01 6.05 -13.80
N ARG A 111 6.24 5.91 -14.34
CA ARG A 111 7.15 7.03 -14.48
C ARG A 111 6.67 8.01 -15.54
N TYR A 112 6.28 9.19 -15.12
CA TYR A 112 5.95 10.34 -15.97
C TYR A 112 6.93 11.52 -15.78
N ARG A 113 7.74 11.47 -14.73
CA ARG A 113 8.84 12.41 -14.43
C ARG A 113 9.96 11.68 -13.68
N GLU A 114 11.07 12.33 -13.47
CA GLU A 114 12.09 11.82 -12.55
C GLU A 114 11.63 12.04 -11.11
N GLY A 115 11.80 11.02 -10.27
CA GLY A 115 11.40 11.06 -8.87
C GLY A 115 11.46 9.68 -8.21
N PRO A 116 11.36 9.63 -6.87
CA PRO A 116 11.32 8.37 -6.15
C PRO A 116 10.06 7.58 -6.51
N ASN A 117 10.10 6.28 -6.30
CA ASN A 117 8.96 5.37 -6.45
C ASN A 117 8.21 5.45 -7.80
N GLN A 118 8.90 5.89 -8.86
CA GLN A 118 8.35 5.92 -10.22
C GLN A 118 9.06 4.90 -11.11
N TYR A 119 8.29 4.02 -11.72
CA TYR A 119 8.80 2.85 -12.43
C TYR A 119 8.26 2.78 -13.86
N THR A 120 9.10 2.34 -14.79
CA THR A 120 8.63 1.94 -16.12
C THR A 120 7.83 0.64 -16.03
N GLN A 121 7.00 0.32 -17.02
CA GLN A 121 6.30 -0.98 -17.13
C GLN A 121 7.28 -2.16 -16.97
N LYS A 122 8.49 -2.05 -17.55
CA LYS A 122 9.52 -3.09 -17.47
C LYS A 122 10.08 -3.28 -16.06
N GLU A 123 10.31 -2.19 -15.33
CA GLU A 123 10.78 -2.22 -13.94
C GLU A 123 9.71 -2.80 -13.03
N MET A 124 8.46 -2.32 -13.15
CA MET A 124 7.34 -2.84 -12.38
C MET A 124 7.10 -4.33 -12.65
N ARG A 125 7.21 -4.78 -13.91
CA ARG A 125 7.13 -6.21 -14.25
C ARG A 125 8.21 -7.04 -13.55
N ARG A 126 9.43 -6.51 -13.39
CA ARG A 126 10.50 -7.19 -12.62
C ARG A 126 10.17 -7.27 -11.13
N ARG A 127 9.65 -6.19 -10.55
CA ARG A 127 9.22 -6.12 -9.14
C ARG A 127 8.07 -7.09 -8.88
N ALA A 128 7.05 -7.08 -9.71
CA ALA A 128 5.92 -8.01 -9.66
C ALA A 128 6.35 -9.48 -9.74
N ARG A 129 7.32 -9.81 -10.60
CA ARG A 129 7.88 -11.16 -10.68
C ARG A 129 8.62 -11.59 -9.41
N ARG A 130 9.35 -10.67 -8.75
CA ARG A 130 9.99 -10.97 -7.46
C ARG A 130 8.96 -11.23 -6.38
N LEU A 131 7.94 -10.39 -6.27
CA LEU A 131 6.84 -10.57 -5.34
C LEU A 131 6.11 -11.91 -5.55
N ARG A 132 5.76 -12.23 -6.80
CA ARG A 132 5.15 -13.51 -7.17
C ARG A 132 5.99 -14.71 -6.74
N ARG A 133 7.31 -14.69 -6.99
CA ARG A 133 8.21 -15.78 -6.56
C ARG A 133 8.21 -15.97 -5.05
N ARG A 134 8.17 -14.87 -4.27
CA ARG A 134 8.04 -14.93 -2.81
C ARG A 134 6.70 -15.56 -2.42
N ALA A 135 5.59 -15.15 -3.03
CA ALA A 135 4.27 -15.72 -2.77
C ALA A 135 4.23 -17.22 -3.07
N THR A 136 4.80 -17.66 -4.19
CA THR A 136 4.89 -19.08 -4.55
C THR A 136 5.74 -19.87 -3.55
N ALA A 137 6.89 -19.34 -3.14
CA ALA A 137 7.75 -19.99 -2.15
C ALA A 137 7.06 -20.14 -0.78
N TRP A 138 6.17 -19.22 -0.45
CA TRP A 138 5.33 -19.30 0.74
C TRP A 138 4.24 -20.37 0.61
N GLY A 139 3.60 -20.47 -0.54
CA GLY A 139 2.59 -21.50 -0.85
C GLY A 139 3.15 -22.91 -0.77
N LEU A 140 4.39 -23.14 -1.27
CA LEU A 140 5.08 -24.42 -1.18
C LEU A 140 5.37 -24.88 0.27
N ARG A 141 5.30 -23.96 1.25
CA ARG A 141 5.44 -24.26 2.68
C ARG A 141 4.09 -24.57 3.35
N GLY A 142 3.05 -24.88 2.58
CA GLY A 142 1.70 -25.17 3.10
C GLY A 142 0.95 -23.94 3.63
N ARG A 143 1.39 -22.73 3.27
CA ARG A 143 0.75 -21.47 3.70
C ARG A 143 -0.34 -21.06 2.72
N ARG A 144 -1.35 -20.33 3.22
CA ARG A 144 -2.46 -19.78 2.41
C ARG A 144 -1.94 -18.84 1.30
N GLY A 145 -2.77 -18.59 0.28
CA GLY A 145 -2.53 -17.60 -0.77
C GLY A 145 -2.49 -16.16 -0.24
N VAL A 146 -2.32 -15.19 -1.12
CA VAL A 146 -2.41 -13.75 -0.81
C VAL A 146 -3.89 -13.37 -0.75
N ASP A 147 -4.33 -12.75 0.34
CA ASP A 147 -5.72 -12.28 0.51
C ASP A 147 -5.89 -10.87 -0.03
N VAL A 148 -4.91 -9.99 0.23
CA VAL A 148 -4.93 -8.58 -0.20
C VAL A 148 -3.65 -8.24 -0.95
N LEU A 149 -3.81 -7.65 -2.14
CA LEU A 149 -2.71 -7.00 -2.85
C LEU A 149 -2.82 -5.48 -2.62
N LEU A 150 -1.89 -4.91 -1.87
CA LEU A 150 -1.81 -3.49 -1.58
C LEU A 150 -0.87 -2.83 -2.59
N THR A 151 -1.39 -1.88 -3.39
CA THR A 151 -0.59 -1.16 -4.38
C THR A 151 -0.82 0.34 -4.26
N HIS A 152 0.10 1.17 -4.78
CA HIS A 152 -0.20 2.59 -4.91
C HIS A 152 -0.98 2.86 -6.19
N ALA A 153 -0.42 2.53 -7.35
CA ALA A 153 -1.11 2.68 -8.63
C ALA A 153 -2.07 1.51 -8.93
N PRO A 154 -3.13 1.73 -9.72
CA PRO A 154 -4.07 0.71 -10.17
C PRO A 154 -3.49 -0.21 -11.26
N PRO A 155 -4.19 -1.32 -11.58
CA PRO A 155 -3.92 -2.09 -12.79
C PRO A 155 -4.27 -1.31 -14.07
N LEU A 156 -3.54 -1.53 -15.15
CA LEU A 156 -3.82 -0.90 -16.45
C LEU A 156 -5.23 -1.28 -16.96
N GLY A 157 -6.01 -0.27 -17.35
CA GLY A 157 -7.38 -0.43 -17.85
C GLY A 157 -8.42 -0.77 -16.77
N VAL A 158 -8.03 -0.74 -15.47
CA VAL A 158 -8.93 -1.08 -14.36
C VAL A 158 -8.79 -0.06 -13.24
N GLY A 159 -9.60 0.98 -13.32
CA GLY A 159 -9.62 2.06 -12.34
C GLY A 159 -8.51 3.10 -12.51
N ASP A 160 -7.70 3.01 -13.56
CA ASP A 160 -6.72 4.00 -13.98
C ASP A 160 -7.34 5.08 -14.89
N GLU A 161 -6.53 6.04 -15.31
CA GLU A 161 -6.91 7.10 -16.24
C GLU A 161 -5.97 7.10 -17.47
N ASP A 162 -6.40 7.75 -18.55
CA ASP A 162 -5.67 7.70 -19.84
C ASP A 162 -4.43 8.61 -19.88
N ASP A 163 -4.30 9.56 -18.94
CA ASP A 163 -3.16 10.45 -18.90
C ASP A 163 -1.89 9.74 -18.37
N PRO A 164 -0.70 10.23 -18.74
CA PRO A 164 0.56 9.56 -18.42
C PRO A 164 0.85 9.39 -16.92
N ALA A 165 0.34 10.28 -16.06
CA ALA A 165 0.61 10.24 -14.62
C ALA A 165 -0.24 9.18 -13.92
N HIS A 166 -1.50 9.00 -14.35
CA HIS A 166 -2.49 8.14 -13.71
C HIS A 166 -2.70 6.79 -14.40
N ARG A 167 -1.89 6.51 -15.43
CA ARG A 167 -1.95 5.25 -16.14
C ARG A 167 -1.44 4.10 -15.27
N GLY A 168 -2.18 2.99 -15.26
CA GLY A 168 -1.89 1.83 -14.44
C GLY A 168 -0.77 0.92 -14.96
N PHE A 169 -0.51 -0.16 -14.22
CA PHE A 169 0.51 -1.15 -14.55
C PHE A 169 -0.06 -2.45 -15.12
N GLU A 170 0.44 -2.86 -16.31
CA GLU A 170 0.15 -4.19 -16.88
C GLU A 170 0.55 -5.34 -15.95
N ALA A 171 1.65 -5.17 -15.21
CA ALA A 171 2.17 -6.19 -14.31
C ALA A 171 1.22 -6.54 -13.17
N LEU A 172 0.32 -5.64 -12.78
CA LEU A 172 -0.68 -5.91 -11.75
C LEU A 172 -1.79 -6.83 -12.26
N LEU A 173 -2.13 -6.76 -13.54
CA LEU A 173 -3.06 -7.72 -14.17
C LEU A 173 -2.51 -9.16 -14.08
N GLU A 174 -1.20 -9.34 -14.40
CA GLU A 174 -0.53 -10.64 -14.26
C GLU A 174 -0.49 -11.11 -12.80
N LEU A 175 -0.27 -10.20 -11.84
CA LEU A 175 -0.28 -10.55 -10.42
C LEU A 175 -1.66 -10.99 -9.94
N ILE A 176 -2.71 -10.28 -10.33
CA ILE A 176 -4.10 -10.64 -9.98
C ILE A 176 -4.42 -12.03 -10.51
N ASP A 177 -4.11 -12.31 -11.80
CA ASP A 177 -4.33 -13.63 -12.41
C ASP A 177 -3.60 -14.75 -11.65
N ARG A 178 -2.37 -14.50 -11.22
CA ARG A 178 -1.51 -15.52 -10.60
C ARG A 178 -1.73 -15.71 -9.11
N LEU A 179 -2.09 -14.66 -8.39
CA LEU A 179 -2.24 -14.69 -6.94
C LEU A 179 -3.69 -14.82 -6.51
N SER A 180 -4.63 -14.42 -7.36
CA SER A 180 -6.08 -14.41 -7.12
C SER A 180 -6.46 -13.83 -5.75
N PRO A 181 -5.95 -12.62 -5.38
CA PRO A 181 -6.28 -12.02 -4.10
C PRO A 181 -7.78 -11.71 -4.04
N LYS A 182 -8.37 -11.68 -2.86
CA LYS A 182 -9.76 -11.25 -2.66
C LYS A 182 -9.94 -9.78 -3.00
N LEU A 183 -8.96 -8.94 -2.57
CA LEU A 183 -8.93 -7.51 -2.82
C LEU A 183 -7.60 -7.09 -3.46
N LEU A 184 -7.66 -6.12 -4.38
CA LEU A 184 -6.58 -5.21 -4.68
C LEU A 184 -6.99 -3.83 -4.17
N VAL A 185 -6.20 -3.26 -3.26
CA VAL A 185 -6.40 -1.95 -2.65
C VAL A 185 -5.38 -0.99 -3.25
N HIS A 186 -5.84 0.15 -3.80
CA HIS A 186 -4.95 1.15 -4.39
C HIS A 186 -5.40 2.59 -4.09
N GLY A 187 -4.48 3.53 -4.22
CA GLY A 187 -4.69 4.97 -4.21
C GLY A 187 -4.49 5.60 -5.59
N HIS A 188 -3.75 6.71 -5.63
CA HIS A 188 -3.22 7.41 -6.80
C HIS A 188 -4.27 8.10 -7.70
N ILE A 189 -5.49 7.59 -7.78
CA ILE A 189 -6.54 8.15 -8.63
C ILE A 189 -7.49 8.98 -7.76
N HIS A 190 -7.38 10.29 -7.86
CA HIS A 190 -8.20 11.21 -7.08
C HIS A 190 -9.67 11.19 -7.53
N PRO A 191 -10.62 11.11 -6.60
CA PRO A 191 -12.04 11.01 -6.95
C PRO A 191 -12.66 12.32 -7.48
N TYR A 192 -12.03 13.49 -7.21
CA TYR A 192 -12.54 14.82 -7.63
C TYR A 192 -14.03 15.05 -7.29
N GLY A 193 -14.45 14.60 -6.10
CA GLY A 193 -15.83 14.75 -5.63
C GLY A 193 -16.78 13.61 -6.01
N GLU A 194 -16.37 12.68 -6.86
CA GLU A 194 -17.17 11.48 -7.21
C GLU A 194 -16.42 10.20 -6.80
N ALA A 195 -17.03 9.39 -5.91
CA ALA A 195 -16.46 8.14 -5.51
C ALA A 195 -16.19 7.23 -6.72
N LYS A 196 -14.96 6.75 -6.87
CA LYS A 196 -14.62 5.80 -7.95
C LYS A 196 -15.26 4.45 -7.64
N PRO A 197 -16.03 3.85 -8.56
CA PRO A 197 -16.69 2.57 -8.32
C PRO A 197 -15.68 1.43 -8.26
N ASP A 198 -15.95 0.47 -7.39
CA ASP A 198 -15.18 -0.77 -7.35
C ASP A 198 -15.24 -1.50 -8.69
N ARG A 199 -14.14 -2.11 -9.08
CA ARG A 199 -14.02 -2.90 -10.30
C ARG A 199 -13.81 -4.38 -9.96
N ARG A 200 -14.20 -5.26 -10.85
CA ARG A 200 -14.02 -6.67 -10.64
C ARG A 200 -13.17 -7.30 -11.75
N LEU A 201 -12.13 -8.04 -11.34
CA LEU A 201 -11.21 -8.75 -12.22
C LEU A 201 -11.17 -10.24 -11.77
N GLY A 202 -11.92 -11.08 -12.44
CA GLY A 202 -12.11 -12.46 -11.98
C GLY A 202 -12.74 -12.52 -10.59
N THR A 203 -12.03 -13.09 -9.63
CA THR A 203 -12.47 -13.18 -8.23
C THR A 203 -12.03 -11.98 -7.39
N THR A 204 -11.12 -11.14 -7.91
CA THR A 204 -10.55 -10.00 -7.20
C THR A 204 -11.43 -8.75 -7.35
N THR A 205 -11.73 -8.09 -6.25
CA THR A 205 -12.31 -6.74 -6.25
C THR A 205 -11.17 -5.72 -6.19
N VAL A 206 -11.15 -4.78 -7.13
CA VAL A 206 -10.19 -3.65 -7.20
C VAL A 206 -10.85 -2.42 -6.61
N VAL A 207 -10.26 -1.85 -5.57
CA VAL A 207 -10.83 -0.77 -4.76
C VAL A 207 -9.89 0.41 -4.71
N ASN A 208 -10.36 1.56 -5.18
CA ASN A 208 -9.72 2.85 -4.92
C ASN A 208 -10.11 3.35 -3.52
N VAL A 209 -9.13 3.72 -2.70
CA VAL A 209 -9.38 4.07 -1.29
C VAL A 209 -9.13 5.55 -0.95
N VAL A 210 -8.95 6.40 -1.94
CA VAL A 210 -8.73 7.85 -1.73
C VAL A 210 -10.02 8.54 -1.29
N PRO A 211 -10.06 9.33 -0.20
CA PRO A 211 -9.01 9.48 0.81
C PRO A 211 -8.96 8.32 1.79
N PHE A 212 -10.09 7.68 2.08
CA PHE A 212 -10.16 6.47 2.90
C PHE A 212 -11.39 5.61 2.61
N ARG A 213 -11.29 4.34 2.93
CA ARG A 213 -12.39 3.37 2.90
C ARG A 213 -12.30 2.41 4.08
N LEU A 214 -13.46 2.05 4.63
CA LEU A 214 -13.57 0.95 5.57
C LEU A 214 -13.99 -0.31 4.81
N LEU A 215 -13.14 -1.33 4.84
CA LEU A 215 -13.31 -2.58 4.09
C LEU A 215 -13.49 -3.74 5.06
N GLU A 216 -14.16 -4.78 4.61
CA GLU A 216 -14.32 -6.02 5.37
C GLU A 216 -13.79 -7.21 4.55
N VAL A 217 -12.94 -8.04 5.16
CA VAL A 217 -12.34 -9.21 4.54
C VAL A 217 -12.55 -10.44 5.43
N GLU A 218 -12.94 -11.54 4.84
CA GLU A 218 -12.94 -12.84 5.54
C GLU A 218 -11.51 -13.40 5.54
N PRO A 219 -10.95 -13.78 6.69
CA PRO A 219 -9.65 -14.44 6.81
C PRO A 219 -9.57 -15.77 6.08
#